data_fb4bb9516c2ebfc753c0b5e672858c19
#
_entry.id   fb4bb9516c2ebfc753c0b5e672858c19
#
_cell.length_a   1.000
_cell.length_b   1.000
_cell.length_c   1.000
_cell.angle_alpha   90.00
_cell.angle_beta   90.00
_cell.angle_gamma   90.00
#
_symmetry.space_group_name_H-M   'P 1'
#
loop_
_entity.id
_entity.type
_entity.pdbx_description
1 polymer ?
#
loop_
_entity_poly.entity_id
_entity_poly.type
_entity_poly.pdbx_seq_one_letter_code
_entity_poly.pdbx_strand_id
1 'polypeptide(L)'
;MMKRTTIAGGAIATALVLLALAVGYRARRQDVEPAAAKPPAVTPPAEKEEEAHQSFLYGRIDTIDGVGYEGRLRWGGDEEAFWGNYFNGARKDNPWAAYVPPERLPKESHPIEIFGIEIANPERPANLGRLFMARFGDLARIESHGRDVQVTLKSGAVFDLDRFSASDFDDGVRVWTGSRGVVDLDSLRISAIEFLPPPRLGAAPGRLQGTVRTRQGDFTGFIQWDREECVGSDELDGHTAGGKLSLRFDTIHSIARRSLDSSHDSSLVTLLDGREIVLSGTREVGQGNRGVYVDDPRFGRVLVSWNACERVVFSPGGSGPAYGDFPPGGPLTGRVTTRAGRRLAGRLVYDLDESEVTETLDAPSQGVNYTIPFGLVASIVLPGPEERGAQRARVTLHSGEEVQLECAGDLGAGNAGMLIFIDGRQRPEYVPWADVEQVDLDRPPAMYPPLGGRKITGAR
;
A
#
# COMPACT_ATOMS: atom_id res chain seq x y z
N MET A 1 30.02 22.95 -53.61
CA MET A 1 30.64 24.00 -52.76
C MET A 1 29.65 24.39 -51.68
N MET A 2 30.07 24.36 -50.41
CA MET A 2 29.39 24.86 -49.19
C MET A 2 28.09 24.15 -48.77
N LYS A 3 27.86 23.79 -47.48
CA LYS A 3 28.60 24.01 -46.23
C LYS A 3 28.22 22.90 -45.25
N ARG A 4 29.19 22.30 -44.65
CA ARG A 4 29.06 21.62 -43.32
C ARG A 4 29.07 22.73 -42.26
N THR A 5 28.05 22.82 -41.44
CA THR A 5 28.16 23.31 -40.04
C THR A 5 26.75 23.37 -39.46
N THR A 6 26.44 22.50 -38.52
CA THR A 6 25.60 22.74 -37.32
C THR A 6 25.25 21.40 -36.62
N ILE A 7 26.26 20.70 -36.10
CA ILE A 7 26.03 19.59 -35.13
C ILE A 7 26.85 19.82 -33.84
N ALA A 8 27.52 20.94 -33.69
CA ALA A 8 28.34 21.19 -32.49
C ALA A 8 27.61 21.92 -31.33
N GLY A 9 26.42 22.48 -31.58
CA GLY A 9 25.70 23.26 -30.53
C GLY A 9 24.94 22.45 -29.52
N GLY A 10 24.38 21.30 -29.90
CA GLY A 10 23.52 20.51 -29.01
C GLY A 10 24.25 19.75 -27.92
N ALA A 11 25.45 19.25 -28.25
CA ALA A 11 26.25 18.47 -27.26
C ALA A 11 26.83 19.34 -26.14
N ILE A 12 27.12 20.60 -26.42
CA ILE A 12 27.67 21.53 -25.41
C ILE A 12 26.58 21.99 -24.44
N ALA A 13 25.36 22.22 -24.92
CA ALA A 13 24.25 22.61 -24.07
C ALA A 13 23.84 21.48 -23.10
N THR A 14 23.81 20.23 -23.56
CA THR A 14 23.49 19.08 -22.70
C THR A 14 24.59 18.83 -21.65
N ALA A 15 25.87 18.99 -22.03
CA ALA A 15 26.97 18.83 -21.07
C ALA A 15 26.97 19.93 -19.99
N LEU A 16 26.58 21.16 -20.32
CA LEU A 16 26.49 22.25 -19.36
C LEU A 16 25.31 22.08 -18.38
N VAL A 17 24.18 21.54 -18.84
CA VAL A 17 23.04 21.23 -17.96
C VAL A 17 23.39 20.10 -16.99
N LEU A 18 24.03 19.04 -17.46
CA LEU A 18 24.48 17.94 -16.62
C LEU A 18 25.56 18.38 -15.62
N LEU A 19 26.45 19.28 -16.01
CA LEU A 19 27.47 19.85 -15.13
C LEU A 19 26.83 20.76 -14.08
N ALA A 20 25.84 21.56 -14.44
CA ALA A 20 25.11 22.42 -13.49
C ALA A 20 24.30 21.60 -12.47
N LEU A 21 23.68 20.49 -12.90
CA LEU A 21 22.99 19.56 -12.00
C LEU A 21 23.96 18.82 -11.07
N ALA A 22 25.14 18.42 -11.56
CA ALA A 22 26.16 17.77 -10.75
C ALA A 22 26.80 18.72 -9.73
N VAL A 23 27.01 19.99 -10.10
CA VAL A 23 27.53 21.02 -9.19
C VAL A 23 26.46 21.43 -8.16
N GLY A 24 25.19 21.56 -8.56
CA GLY A 24 24.08 21.83 -7.66
C GLY A 24 23.85 20.69 -6.65
N TYR A 25 24.03 19.45 -7.07
CA TYR A 25 23.94 18.27 -6.20
C TYR A 25 25.13 18.19 -5.22
N ARG A 26 26.35 18.54 -5.66
CA ARG A 26 27.51 18.62 -4.77
C ARG A 26 27.46 19.80 -3.79
N ALA A 27 26.96 20.96 -4.22
CA ALA A 27 26.82 22.11 -3.33
C ALA A 27 25.81 21.86 -2.18
N ARG A 28 24.72 21.14 -2.45
CA ARG A 28 23.78 20.73 -1.39
C ARG A 28 24.34 19.71 -0.38
N ARG A 29 25.43 19.02 -0.71
CA ARG A 29 26.09 18.08 0.22
C ARG A 29 27.20 18.71 1.07
N GLN A 30 27.54 19.98 0.86
CA GLN A 30 28.66 20.62 1.58
C GLN A 30 28.25 21.57 2.72
N ASP A 31 26.95 21.81 2.92
CA ASP A 31 26.46 22.56 4.08
C ASP A 31 26.15 21.64 5.28
N VAL A 32 26.98 20.64 5.50
CA VAL A 32 26.99 19.91 6.76
C VAL A 32 27.96 20.63 7.68
N GLU A 33 27.42 21.40 8.63
CA GLU A 33 28.18 21.93 9.76
C GLU A 33 29.04 20.85 10.39
N PRO A 34 30.30 21.17 10.83
CA PRO A 34 31.15 20.21 11.51
C PRO A 34 30.42 19.73 12.76
N ALA A 35 30.08 18.45 12.77
CA ALA A 35 29.41 17.79 13.88
C ALA A 35 30.19 18.04 15.17
N ALA A 36 29.58 18.74 16.12
CA ALA A 36 29.98 18.74 17.49
C ALA A 36 30.20 17.27 17.93
N ALA A 37 31.28 16.98 18.62
CA ALA A 37 31.62 15.63 19.04
C ALA A 37 30.40 14.98 19.73
N LYS A 38 29.91 13.92 19.10
CA LYS A 38 28.79 13.13 19.60
C LYS A 38 29.15 12.66 21.01
N PRO A 39 28.34 12.90 22.03
CA PRO A 39 28.51 12.27 23.32
C PRO A 39 28.59 10.74 23.09
N PRO A 40 29.31 9.99 23.92
CA PRO A 40 29.44 8.55 23.77
C PRO A 40 28.02 7.97 23.63
N ALA A 41 27.81 7.21 22.55
CA ALA A 41 26.53 6.57 22.31
C ALA A 41 26.20 5.76 23.56
N VAL A 42 25.14 6.19 24.27
CA VAL A 42 24.48 5.32 25.23
C VAL A 42 23.95 4.18 24.37
N THR A 43 24.60 3.01 24.47
CA THR A 43 24.09 1.78 23.86
C THR A 43 22.65 1.65 24.37
N PRO A 44 21.63 1.65 23.51
CA PRO A 44 20.27 1.37 23.97
C PRO A 44 20.34 0.05 24.76
N PRO A 45 19.63 -0.09 25.87
CA PRO A 45 19.56 -1.36 26.55
C PRO A 45 19.16 -2.39 25.51
N ALA A 46 19.90 -3.51 25.44
CA ALA A 46 19.66 -4.57 24.49
C ALA A 46 18.16 -4.87 24.51
N GLU A 47 17.47 -4.54 23.41
CA GLU A 47 16.06 -4.84 23.25
C GLU A 47 15.94 -6.36 23.42
N LYS A 48 15.21 -6.76 24.45
CA LYS A 48 15.06 -8.16 24.81
C LYS A 48 14.37 -8.89 23.66
N GLU A 49 14.81 -10.12 23.41
CA GLU A 49 14.30 -11.08 22.41
C GLU A 49 12.76 -11.35 22.44
N GLU A 50 12.00 -10.60 23.22
CA GLU A 50 10.61 -10.89 23.59
C GLU A 50 9.57 -10.41 22.57
N GLU A 51 9.98 -9.91 21.38
CA GLU A 51 9.09 -9.12 20.55
C GLU A 51 8.55 -9.78 19.28
N ALA A 52 8.77 -11.05 19.01
CA ALA A 52 8.05 -11.70 17.92
C ALA A 52 6.63 -12.02 18.36
N HIS A 53 5.68 -11.42 17.68
CA HIS A 53 4.26 -11.59 17.93
C HIS A 53 3.59 -12.23 16.74
N GLN A 54 2.54 -13.02 16.95
CA GLN A 54 1.87 -13.78 15.90
C GLN A 54 1.40 -12.96 14.71
N SER A 55 1.15 -11.66 14.87
CA SER A 55 0.73 -10.74 13.80
C SER A 55 1.85 -9.94 13.16
N PHE A 56 3.06 -9.96 13.73
CA PHE A 56 4.22 -9.29 13.17
C PHE A 56 4.91 -10.12 12.11
N LEU A 57 5.55 -9.44 11.17
CA LEU A 57 6.35 -10.09 10.15
C LEU A 57 7.42 -10.96 10.79
N TYR A 58 7.49 -12.19 10.37
CA TYR A 58 8.51 -13.14 10.79
C TYR A 58 8.93 -13.97 9.58
N GLY A 59 10.19 -14.27 9.48
CA GLY A 59 10.68 -15.03 8.36
C GLY A 59 12.16 -15.33 8.40
N ARG A 60 12.60 -15.98 7.34
CA ARG A 60 14.00 -16.28 7.08
C ARG A 60 14.47 -15.48 5.87
N ILE A 61 15.63 -14.85 6.02
CA ILE A 61 16.32 -14.14 4.94
C ILE A 61 17.61 -14.88 4.65
N ASP A 62 17.78 -15.29 3.41
CA ASP A 62 19.04 -15.80 2.89
C ASP A 62 19.75 -14.70 2.10
N THR A 63 21.06 -14.54 2.31
CA THR A 63 21.86 -13.53 1.66
C THR A 63 22.69 -14.11 0.52
N ILE A 64 23.19 -13.26 -0.38
CA ILE A 64 24.01 -13.65 -1.53
C ILE A 64 25.34 -14.30 -1.13
N ASP A 65 25.83 -14.05 0.08
CA ASP A 65 27.02 -14.68 0.66
C ASP A 65 26.73 -15.97 1.42
N GLY A 66 25.48 -16.48 1.35
CA GLY A 66 25.05 -17.74 1.92
C GLY A 66 24.77 -17.71 3.43
N VAL A 67 24.67 -16.53 4.02
CA VAL A 67 24.30 -16.41 5.43
C VAL A 67 22.79 -16.32 5.57
N GLY A 68 22.22 -17.17 6.44
CA GLY A 68 20.79 -17.14 6.79
C GLY A 68 20.54 -16.38 8.09
N TYR A 69 19.46 -15.60 8.12
CA TYR A 69 18.94 -14.90 9.28
C TYR A 69 17.48 -15.27 9.47
N GLU A 70 17.08 -15.62 10.68
CA GLU A 70 15.69 -15.91 11.00
C GLU A 70 15.28 -15.11 12.21
N GLY A 71 14.09 -14.48 12.16
CA GLY A 71 13.57 -13.65 13.24
C GLY A 71 12.39 -12.79 12.83
N ARG A 72 12.00 -11.89 13.72
CA ARG A 72 11.05 -10.83 13.43
C ARG A 72 11.64 -9.93 12.36
N LEU A 73 10.79 -9.47 11.46
CA LEU A 73 11.17 -8.58 10.36
C LEU A 73 10.49 -7.23 10.53
N ARG A 74 11.18 -6.17 10.15
CA ARG A 74 10.61 -4.85 9.91
C ARG A 74 11.12 -4.36 8.57
N TRP A 75 10.20 -4.04 7.68
CA TRP A 75 10.50 -3.65 6.33
C TRP A 75 10.48 -2.13 6.20
N GLY A 76 11.43 -1.55 5.49
CA GLY A 76 11.48 -0.10 5.22
C GLY A 76 11.52 0.83 6.43
N GLY A 77 11.47 0.31 7.63
CA GLY A 77 11.45 1.11 8.87
C GLY A 77 10.06 1.22 9.54
N ASP A 78 8.97 0.94 8.85
CA ASP A 78 7.60 1.13 9.35
C ASP A 78 6.66 -0.05 9.10
N GLU A 79 6.99 -0.96 8.19
CA GLU A 79 6.14 -2.11 7.87
C GLU A 79 6.52 -3.34 8.67
N GLU A 80 5.66 -3.75 9.59
CA GLU A 80 5.98 -4.82 10.51
C GLU A 80 4.83 -5.81 10.79
N ALA A 81 3.67 -5.67 10.12
CA ALA A 81 2.52 -6.52 10.37
C ALA A 81 2.07 -7.31 9.14
N PHE A 82 1.69 -8.58 9.32
CA PHE A 82 1.13 -9.39 8.24
C PHE A 82 -0.19 -8.85 7.69
N TRP A 83 -0.97 -8.20 8.54
CA TRP A 83 -2.20 -7.53 8.16
C TRP A 83 -1.96 -6.03 8.09
N GLY A 84 -2.50 -5.40 7.07
CA GLY A 84 -2.47 -3.95 6.96
C GLY A 84 -1.19 -3.39 6.33
N ASN A 85 -0.11 -4.12 6.25
CA ASN A 85 1.06 -3.74 5.48
C ASN A 85 1.10 -4.51 4.15
N TYR A 86 1.55 -3.83 3.12
CA TYR A 86 1.59 -4.34 1.76
C TYR A 86 2.99 -4.20 1.20
N PHE A 87 3.43 -5.22 0.49
CA PHE A 87 4.62 -5.16 -0.35
C PHE A 87 4.22 -4.59 -1.71
N ASN A 88 4.88 -3.55 -2.14
CA ASN A 88 4.61 -2.85 -3.39
C ASN A 88 5.80 -2.97 -4.34
N GLY A 89 5.51 -3.07 -5.64
CA GLY A 89 6.50 -3.11 -6.70
C GLY A 89 5.89 -2.82 -8.06
N ALA A 90 6.69 -2.88 -9.11
CA ALA A 90 6.20 -2.75 -10.48
C ALA A 90 6.41 -4.07 -11.23
N ARG A 91 5.35 -4.60 -11.84
CA ARG A 91 5.43 -5.79 -12.68
C ARG A 91 6.32 -5.51 -13.89
N LYS A 92 7.19 -6.44 -14.19
CA LYS A 92 8.11 -6.34 -15.32
C LYS A 92 7.37 -6.42 -16.66
N ASP A 93 6.44 -7.37 -16.75
CA ASP A 93 5.66 -7.63 -17.95
C ASP A 93 4.18 -7.82 -17.58
N ASN A 94 3.29 -7.50 -18.51
CA ASN A 94 1.88 -7.82 -18.40
C ASN A 94 1.54 -9.02 -19.30
N PRO A 95 1.40 -10.23 -18.76
CA PRO A 95 1.12 -11.43 -19.55
C PRO A 95 -0.27 -11.40 -20.19
N TRP A 96 -1.18 -10.60 -19.66
CA TRP A 96 -2.56 -10.53 -20.11
C TRP A 96 -2.73 -9.69 -21.38
N ALA A 97 -1.86 -8.72 -21.60
CA ALA A 97 -1.87 -7.87 -22.79
C ALA A 97 -1.79 -8.66 -24.11
N ALA A 98 -1.14 -9.84 -24.09
CA ALA A 98 -1.02 -10.71 -25.25
C ALA A 98 -2.37 -11.28 -25.73
N TYR A 99 -3.40 -11.26 -24.90
CA TYR A 99 -4.75 -11.73 -25.25
C TYR A 99 -5.65 -10.64 -25.81
N VAL A 100 -5.22 -9.39 -25.78
CA VAL A 100 -5.99 -8.24 -26.26
C VAL A 100 -5.52 -7.84 -27.63
N PRO A 101 -6.41 -7.63 -28.62
CA PRO A 101 -6.03 -7.09 -29.90
C PRO A 101 -5.32 -5.74 -29.74
N PRO A 102 -4.17 -5.49 -30.38
CA PRO A 102 -3.40 -4.26 -30.20
C PRO A 102 -4.19 -2.97 -30.41
N GLU A 103 -5.16 -3.00 -31.33
CA GLU A 103 -6.04 -1.87 -31.63
C GLU A 103 -7.07 -1.57 -30.53
N ARG A 104 -7.28 -2.52 -29.59
CA ARG A 104 -8.20 -2.40 -28.46
C ARG A 104 -7.48 -2.12 -27.14
N LEU A 105 -6.15 -2.20 -27.12
CA LEU A 105 -5.38 -1.80 -25.94
C LEU A 105 -5.60 -0.31 -25.68
N PRO A 106 -5.70 0.08 -24.41
CA PRO A 106 -5.77 1.49 -24.03
C PRO A 106 -4.59 2.25 -24.63
N LYS A 107 -4.85 3.48 -25.04
CA LYS A 107 -3.82 4.37 -25.58
C LYS A 107 -3.68 5.57 -24.68
N GLU A 108 -2.45 5.95 -24.42
CA GLU A 108 -2.13 7.16 -23.69
C GLU A 108 -1.70 8.24 -24.68
N SER A 109 -2.22 9.43 -24.46
CA SER A 109 -1.84 10.63 -25.15
C SER A 109 -0.62 11.23 -24.46
N HIS A 110 0.47 11.40 -25.21
CA HIS A 110 1.68 12.03 -24.71
C HIS A 110 1.95 13.33 -25.45
N PRO A 111 1.32 14.46 -25.06
CA PRO A 111 1.52 15.73 -25.73
C PRO A 111 3.00 16.14 -25.65
N ILE A 112 3.58 16.42 -26.79
CA ILE A 112 4.91 17.03 -26.90
C ILE A 112 4.72 18.53 -26.93
N GLU A 113 5.06 19.19 -25.86
CA GLU A 113 4.97 20.65 -25.73
C GLU A 113 6.37 21.28 -25.86
N ILE A 114 6.46 22.34 -26.65
CA ILE A 114 7.62 23.23 -26.65
C ILE A 114 7.12 24.64 -26.34
N PHE A 115 7.66 25.24 -25.27
CA PHE A 115 7.26 26.55 -24.75
C PHE A 115 5.75 26.66 -24.42
N GLY A 116 5.12 25.56 -23.95
CA GLY A 116 3.69 25.54 -23.62
C GLY A 116 2.76 25.45 -24.83
N ILE A 117 3.30 25.19 -26.00
CA ILE A 117 2.53 24.94 -27.23
C ILE A 117 2.64 23.47 -27.57
N GLU A 118 1.49 22.78 -27.63
CA GLU A 118 1.42 21.39 -28.09
C GLU A 118 1.77 21.32 -29.57
N ILE A 119 2.86 20.61 -29.91
CA ILE A 119 3.35 20.46 -31.28
C ILE A 119 2.89 19.15 -31.88
N ALA A 120 2.79 18.11 -31.05
CA ALA A 120 2.35 16.79 -31.46
C ALA A 120 1.78 16.04 -30.23
N ASN A 121 0.82 15.19 -30.50
CA ASN A 121 0.21 14.34 -29.45
C ASN A 121 0.17 12.88 -29.96
N PRO A 122 1.33 12.19 -30.02
CA PRO A 122 1.35 10.81 -30.46
C PRO A 122 0.63 9.92 -29.46
N GLU A 123 -0.42 9.25 -29.91
CA GLU A 123 -1.02 8.14 -29.15
C GLU A 123 -0.03 6.98 -29.14
N ARG A 124 0.30 6.50 -27.95
CA ARG A 124 1.07 5.28 -27.72
C ARG A 124 0.20 4.26 -27.02
N PRO A 125 0.44 2.95 -27.18
CA PRO A 125 -0.18 1.97 -26.29
C PRO A 125 0.11 2.36 -24.85
N ALA A 126 -0.90 2.32 -23.99
CA ALA A 126 -0.73 2.58 -22.56
C ALA A 126 0.33 1.63 -21.99
N ASN A 127 1.15 2.14 -21.09
CA ASN A 127 2.05 1.29 -20.34
C ASN A 127 1.19 0.42 -19.39
N LEU A 128 1.04 -0.85 -19.74
CA LEU A 128 0.35 -1.84 -18.91
C LEU A 128 1.26 -2.48 -17.87
N GLY A 129 2.45 -1.92 -17.63
CA GLY A 129 3.30 -2.23 -16.48
C GLY A 129 2.60 -1.73 -15.22
N ARG A 130 1.78 -2.59 -14.61
CA ARG A 130 0.95 -2.25 -13.46
C ARG A 130 1.73 -2.33 -12.15
N LEU A 131 1.30 -1.55 -11.18
CA LEU A 131 1.78 -1.66 -9.82
C LEU A 131 1.37 -3.03 -9.26
N PHE A 132 2.31 -3.69 -8.61
CA PHE A 132 2.04 -4.89 -7.83
C PHE A 132 1.87 -4.48 -6.38
N MET A 133 0.81 -4.96 -5.74
CA MET A 133 0.58 -4.74 -4.33
C MET A 133 0.01 -6.02 -3.71
N ALA A 134 0.67 -6.54 -2.68
CA ALA A 134 0.20 -7.71 -1.96
C ALA A 134 0.43 -7.54 -0.45
N ARG A 135 -0.57 -7.93 0.37
CA ARG A 135 -0.36 -7.93 1.82
C ARG A 135 0.73 -8.93 2.19
N PHE A 136 1.56 -8.56 3.15
CA PHE A 136 2.59 -9.47 3.64
C PHE A 136 2.03 -10.82 4.13
N GLY A 137 0.81 -10.83 4.66
CA GLY A 137 0.14 -12.07 5.09
C GLY A 137 -0.19 -13.04 3.95
N ASP A 138 -0.29 -12.56 2.72
CA ASP A 138 -0.57 -13.36 1.52
C ASP A 138 0.72 -13.83 0.81
N LEU A 139 1.88 -13.28 1.18
CA LEU A 139 3.18 -13.64 0.61
C LEU A 139 3.70 -14.95 1.21
N ALA A 140 4.26 -15.81 0.36
CA ALA A 140 5.02 -16.96 0.79
C ALA A 140 6.53 -16.69 0.71
N ARG A 141 6.99 -16.08 -0.39
CA ARG A 141 8.41 -15.90 -0.66
C ARG A 141 8.68 -14.73 -1.61
N ILE A 142 9.82 -14.08 -1.41
CA ILE A 142 10.38 -13.08 -2.32
C ILE A 142 11.81 -13.52 -2.65
N GLU A 143 12.19 -13.53 -3.93
CA GLU A 143 13.51 -13.92 -4.40
C GLU A 143 14.09 -12.87 -5.33
N SER A 144 15.38 -12.59 -5.15
CA SER A 144 16.13 -11.64 -5.99
C SER A 144 16.93 -12.40 -7.04
N HIS A 145 16.68 -12.15 -8.31
CA HIS A 145 17.34 -12.77 -9.46
C HIS A 145 18.03 -11.70 -10.34
N GLY A 146 19.11 -11.14 -9.86
CA GLY A 146 19.85 -10.09 -10.58
C GLY A 146 19.04 -8.80 -10.70
N ARG A 147 18.43 -8.56 -11.85
CA ARG A 147 17.59 -7.37 -12.10
C ARG A 147 16.11 -7.58 -11.78
N ASP A 148 15.73 -8.79 -11.44
CA ASP A 148 14.33 -9.17 -11.21
C ASP A 148 14.12 -9.51 -9.73
N VAL A 149 12.93 -9.22 -9.25
CA VAL A 149 12.42 -9.68 -7.96
C VAL A 149 11.20 -10.56 -8.24
N GLN A 150 11.25 -11.80 -7.82
CA GLN A 150 10.15 -12.73 -7.97
C GLN A 150 9.38 -12.84 -6.66
N VAL A 151 8.08 -12.61 -6.71
CA VAL A 151 7.18 -12.71 -5.57
C VAL A 151 6.26 -13.91 -5.76
N THR A 152 6.25 -14.80 -4.79
CA THR A 152 5.36 -15.97 -4.75
C THR A 152 4.32 -15.76 -3.66
N LEU A 153 3.05 -15.80 -4.03
CA LEU A 153 1.94 -15.79 -3.10
C LEU A 153 1.69 -17.16 -2.48
N LYS A 154 0.96 -17.22 -1.37
CA LYS A 154 0.50 -18.49 -0.78
C LYS A 154 -0.40 -19.31 -1.72
N SER A 155 -1.08 -18.70 -2.67
CA SER A 155 -1.85 -19.35 -3.74
C SER A 155 -0.96 -20.16 -4.69
N GLY A 156 0.35 -19.90 -4.71
CA GLY A 156 1.28 -20.41 -5.70
C GLY A 156 1.38 -19.51 -6.93
N ALA A 157 0.63 -18.41 -7.01
CA ALA A 157 0.81 -17.41 -8.06
C ALA A 157 2.18 -16.74 -7.93
N VAL A 158 2.83 -16.51 -9.07
CA VAL A 158 4.20 -15.96 -9.16
C VAL A 158 4.17 -14.71 -10.01
N PHE A 159 4.82 -13.66 -9.51
CA PHE A 159 4.93 -12.36 -10.17
C PHE A 159 6.38 -11.96 -10.29
N ASP A 160 6.79 -11.58 -11.50
CA ASP A 160 8.12 -11.04 -11.77
C ASP A 160 8.05 -9.51 -11.78
N LEU A 161 8.80 -8.90 -10.87
CA LEU A 161 8.86 -7.45 -10.69
C LEU A 161 10.22 -6.93 -11.15
N ASP A 162 10.25 -5.69 -11.64
CA ASP A 162 11.49 -4.98 -11.88
C ASP A 162 12.11 -4.56 -10.54
N ARG A 163 13.34 -4.99 -10.27
CA ARG A 163 14.02 -4.73 -9.00
C ARG A 163 14.15 -3.25 -8.67
N PHE A 164 14.43 -2.43 -9.68
CA PHE A 164 14.62 -0.99 -9.47
C PHE A 164 13.31 -0.22 -9.33
N SER A 165 12.21 -0.85 -9.66
CA SER A 165 10.85 -0.33 -9.48
C SER A 165 10.10 -1.09 -8.40
N ALA A 166 10.70 -2.08 -7.76
CA ALA A 166 10.21 -2.71 -6.55
C ALA A 166 10.66 -1.87 -5.35
N SER A 167 10.01 -0.72 -5.13
CA SER A 167 10.44 0.30 -4.17
C SER A 167 10.60 -0.28 -2.77
N ASP A 168 9.66 -1.11 -2.33
CA ASP A 168 9.71 -1.70 -0.99
C ASP A 168 10.86 -2.70 -0.86
N PHE A 169 11.22 -3.41 -1.94
CA PHE A 169 12.37 -4.31 -1.87
C PHE A 169 13.68 -3.53 -1.64
N ASP A 170 13.79 -2.33 -2.20
CA ASP A 170 15.00 -1.50 -2.07
C ASP A 170 15.13 -0.85 -0.69
N ASP A 171 14.07 -0.76 0.10
CA ASP A 171 14.09 -0.17 1.44
C ASP A 171 14.88 -1.00 2.46
N GLY A 172 15.14 -2.27 2.13
CA GLY A 172 15.85 -3.20 3.00
C GLY A 172 15.01 -3.73 4.16
N VAL A 173 15.59 -4.62 4.94
CA VAL A 173 14.89 -5.32 6.02
C VAL A 173 15.72 -5.36 7.29
N ARG A 174 15.12 -4.97 8.41
CA ARG A 174 15.66 -5.20 9.75
C ARG A 174 15.19 -6.56 10.27
N VAL A 175 16.13 -7.32 10.83
CA VAL A 175 15.86 -8.64 11.40
C VAL A 175 16.33 -8.68 12.86
N TRP A 176 15.44 -9.10 13.76
CA TRP A 176 15.79 -9.40 15.16
C TRP A 176 16.05 -10.89 15.26
N THR A 177 17.32 -11.25 15.35
CA THR A 177 17.74 -12.66 15.48
C THR A 177 18.10 -13.00 16.92
N GLY A 178 17.63 -14.12 17.43
CA GLY A 178 17.91 -14.51 18.82
C GLY A 178 19.39 -14.69 19.16
N SER A 179 20.22 -15.03 18.19
CA SER A 179 21.64 -15.32 18.43
C SER A 179 22.61 -14.21 17.99
N ARG A 180 22.20 -13.33 17.10
CA ARG A 180 23.06 -12.30 16.49
C ARG A 180 22.61 -10.87 16.79
N GLY A 181 21.54 -10.70 17.58
CA GLY A 181 20.93 -9.41 17.84
C GLY A 181 20.21 -8.83 16.62
N VAL A 182 20.17 -7.50 16.52
CA VAL A 182 19.52 -6.78 15.42
C VAL A 182 20.46 -6.61 14.24
N VAL A 183 19.98 -6.95 13.05
CA VAL A 183 20.75 -6.84 11.79
C VAL A 183 19.93 -6.08 10.76
N ASP A 184 20.47 -5.01 10.20
CA ASP A 184 19.92 -4.29 9.06
C ASP A 184 20.52 -4.87 7.77
N LEU A 185 19.67 -5.36 6.89
CA LEU A 185 20.05 -5.94 5.60
C LEU A 185 19.62 -5.00 4.46
N ASP A 186 20.60 -4.54 3.72
CA ASP A 186 20.40 -3.86 2.44
C ASP A 186 19.87 -4.84 1.39
N SER A 187 18.97 -4.38 0.53
CA SER A 187 18.34 -5.18 -0.54
C SER A 187 19.38 -5.88 -1.43
N LEU A 188 20.54 -5.23 -1.69
CA LEU A 188 21.61 -5.80 -2.53
C LEU A 188 22.22 -7.07 -1.92
N ARG A 189 22.10 -7.27 -0.62
CA ARG A 189 22.60 -8.46 0.07
C ARG A 189 21.57 -9.58 0.14
N ILE A 190 20.28 -9.30 -0.06
CA ILE A 190 19.20 -10.26 0.07
C ILE A 190 19.08 -11.09 -1.21
N SER A 191 19.14 -12.41 -1.08
CA SER A 191 18.85 -13.35 -2.17
C SER A 191 17.44 -13.90 -2.11
N ALA A 192 16.92 -14.18 -0.91
CA ALA A 192 15.57 -14.67 -0.71
C ALA A 192 15.03 -14.29 0.67
N ILE A 193 13.71 -14.12 0.75
CA ILE A 193 12.97 -13.95 2.00
C ILE A 193 11.82 -14.97 1.98
N GLU A 194 11.73 -15.79 3.00
CA GLU A 194 10.64 -16.71 3.22
C GLU A 194 9.82 -16.26 4.44
N PHE A 195 8.53 -16.04 4.27
CA PHE A 195 7.65 -15.67 5.38
C PHE A 195 7.20 -16.90 6.14
N LEU A 196 7.28 -16.83 7.47
CA LEU A 196 7.04 -17.96 8.37
C LEU A 196 6.08 -17.53 9.51
N PRO A 197 5.33 -18.48 10.09
CA PRO A 197 4.63 -18.22 11.33
C PRO A 197 5.64 -17.94 12.46
N PRO A 198 5.50 -16.81 13.19
CA PRO A 198 6.39 -16.56 14.31
C PRO A 198 6.25 -17.64 15.38
N PRO A 199 7.34 -18.04 16.05
CA PRO A 199 7.27 -18.85 17.23
C PRO A 199 6.44 -18.13 18.31
N ARG A 200 5.85 -18.89 19.25
CA ARG A 200 5.13 -18.28 20.36
C ARG A 200 6.15 -17.63 21.29
N LEU A 201 6.22 -16.33 21.25
CA LEU A 201 7.05 -15.50 22.12
C LEU A 201 6.14 -14.60 22.96
N GLY A 202 6.67 -14.02 24.01
CA GLY A 202 5.95 -13.32 25.06
C GLY A 202 4.98 -12.20 24.63
N ALA A 203 4.55 -11.35 25.55
CA ALA A 203 3.61 -10.27 25.28
C ALA A 203 4.25 -9.22 24.36
N ALA A 204 3.70 -9.06 23.16
CA ALA A 204 4.10 -8.01 22.25
C ALA A 204 3.48 -6.67 22.62
N PRO A 205 4.07 -5.54 22.17
CA PRO A 205 3.38 -4.27 22.21
C PRO A 205 2.04 -4.40 21.46
N GLY A 206 0.96 -3.87 22.06
CA GLY A 206 -0.36 -3.88 21.41
C GLY A 206 -0.31 -3.05 20.15
N ARG A 207 -0.85 -3.57 19.04
CA ARG A 207 -1.10 -2.76 17.86
C ARG A 207 -2.08 -1.64 18.17
N LEU A 208 -1.88 -0.48 17.53
CA LEU A 208 -2.87 0.59 17.61
C LEU A 208 -4.19 0.08 17.01
N GLN A 209 -5.27 0.24 17.74
CA GLN A 209 -6.62 -0.06 17.33
C GLN A 209 -7.54 1.09 17.72
N GLY A 210 -8.58 1.32 16.95
CA GLY A 210 -9.54 2.37 17.31
C GLY A 210 -10.52 2.66 16.19
N THR A 211 -11.22 3.80 16.34
CA THR A 211 -12.22 4.29 15.39
C THR A 211 -11.79 5.65 14.87
N VAL A 212 -11.64 5.75 13.56
CA VAL A 212 -11.43 7.01 12.86
C VAL A 212 -12.78 7.54 12.42
N ARG A 213 -13.15 8.72 12.90
CA ARG A 213 -14.40 9.40 12.56
C ARG A 213 -14.20 10.35 11.40
N THR A 214 -15.13 10.27 10.45
CA THR A 214 -15.21 11.14 9.29
C THR A 214 -16.66 11.60 9.09
N ARG A 215 -16.90 12.59 8.24
CA ARG A 215 -18.26 13.02 7.86
C ARG A 215 -19.04 11.94 7.12
N GLN A 216 -18.38 10.91 6.60
CA GLN A 216 -18.99 9.86 5.80
C GLN A 216 -19.27 8.60 6.58
N GLY A 217 -18.81 8.54 7.81
CA GLY A 217 -18.93 7.38 8.67
C GLY A 217 -17.66 7.11 9.45
N ASP A 218 -17.76 6.09 10.27
CA ASP A 218 -16.70 5.65 11.15
C ASP A 218 -16.00 4.42 10.59
N PHE A 219 -14.68 4.41 10.61
CA PHE A 219 -13.84 3.27 10.25
C PHE A 219 -13.18 2.73 11.51
N THR A 220 -13.34 1.41 11.77
CA THR A 220 -12.86 0.79 13.00
C THR A 220 -11.97 -0.40 12.68
N GLY A 221 -10.76 -0.40 13.22
CA GLY A 221 -9.81 -1.48 12.97
C GLY A 221 -8.43 -1.18 13.55
N PHE A 222 -7.41 -1.87 13.04
CA PHE A 222 -6.03 -1.53 13.35
C PHE A 222 -5.65 -0.24 12.64
N ILE A 223 -4.92 0.62 13.37
CA ILE A 223 -4.56 1.97 12.92
C ILE A 223 -3.06 2.04 12.65
N GLN A 224 -2.72 2.71 11.54
CA GLN A 224 -1.38 3.19 11.29
C GLN A 224 -1.47 4.73 11.13
N TRP A 225 -0.99 5.44 12.14
CA TRP A 225 -1.03 6.89 12.20
C TRP A 225 0.04 7.50 11.31
N ASP A 226 -0.31 8.57 10.59
CA ASP A 226 0.58 9.25 9.63
C ASP A 226 1.26 8.28 8.64
N ARG A 227 0.71 7.06 8.47
CA ARG A 227 1.22 5.97 7.65
C ARG A 227 2.54 5.36 8.16
N GLU A 228 2.87 5.59 9.41
CA GLU A 228 4.10 5.11 10.07
C GLU A 228 3.81 4.37 11.39
N GLU A 229 3.25 5.05 12.38
CA GLU A 229 3.12 4.53 13.75
C GLU A 229 1.97 3.53 13.84
N CYS A 230 2.25 2.32 14.31
CA CYS A 230 1.28 1.23 14.34
C CYS A 230 1.20 0.45 15.66
N VAL A 231 2.09 0.74 16.63
CA VAL A 231 2.11 0.08 17.94
C VAL A 231 2.02 1.09 19.08
N GLY A 232 1.56 0.64 20.25
CA GLY A 232 1.38 1.49 21.42
C GLY A 232 2.67 2.09 21.98
N SER A 233 3.82 1.48 21.67
CA SER A 233 5.14 2.00 22.07
C SER A 233 5.66 3.11 21.15
N ASP A 234 5.07 3.31 19.98
CA ASP A 234 5.43 4.42 19.10
C ASP A 234 5.05 5.75 19.74
N GLU A 235 5.67 6.83 19.28
CA GLU A 235 5.53 8.15 19.87
C GLU A 235 4.89 9.13 18.87
N LEU A 236 3.93 9.91 19.35
CA LEU A 236 3.35 11.06 18.67
C LEU A 236 4.16 12.30 19.01
N ASP A 237 4.80 12.89 18.03
CA ASP A 237 5.63 14.08 18.19
C ASP A 237 4.86 15.37 17.93
N GLY A 238 5.08 16.37 18.77
CA GLY A 238 4.51 17.70 18.58
C GLY A 238 5.16 18.75 19.45
N HIS A 239 4.72 20.01 19.26
CA HIS A 239 5.14 21.13 20.09
C HIS A 239 3.96 21.66 20.91
N THR A 240 4.25 22.03 22.14
CA THR A 240 3.38 22.81 23.03
C THR A 240 4.00 24.18 23.25
N ALA A 241 3.31 25.06 23.99
CA ALA A 241 3.91 26.33 24.45
C ALA A 241 5.18 26.12 25.30
N GLY A 242 5.36 24.91 25.89
CA GLY A 242 6.52 24.56 26.71
C GLY A 242 7.69 23.92 25.94
N GLY A 243 7.53 23.71 24.61
CA GLY A 243 8.56 23.09 23.76
C GLY A 243 8.12 21.77 23.13
N LYS A 244 9.08 20.99 22.61
CA LYS A 244 8.84 19.67 22.00
C LYS A 244 8.32 18.70 23.06
N LEU A 245 7.34 17.90 22.67
CA LEU A 245 6.74 16.85 23.48
C LEU A 245 6.51 15.61 22.61
N SER A 246 6.96 14.45 23.08
CA SER A 246 6.68 13.13 22.53
C SER A 246 5.75 12.37 23.47
N LEU A 247 4.68 11.79 22.93
CA LEU A 247 3.67 11.06 23.69
C LEU A 247 3.55 9.65 23.13
N ARG A 248 3.73 8.64 23.97
CA ARG A 248 3.49 7.25 23.56
C ARG A 248 2.01 7.04 23.25
N PHE A 249 1.71 6.34 22.15
CA PHE A 249 0.34 6.07 21.75
C PHE A 249 -0.45 5.28 22.78
N ASP A 250 0.19 4.38 23.54
CA ASP A 250 -0.48 3.62 24.61
C ASP A 250 -0.96 4.49 25.79
N THR A 251 -0.58 5.77 25.83
CA THR A 251 -1.07 6.76 26.81
C THR A 251 -2.20 7.64 26.26
N ILE A 252 -2.48 7.55 24.97
CA ILE A 252 -3.44 8.42 24.27
C ILE A 252 -4.81 7.75 24.19
N HIS A 253 -5.85 8.47 24.59
CA HIS A 253 -7.25 8.08 24.40
C HIS A 253 -7.78 8.52 23.04
N SER A 254 -7.53 9.75 22.64
CA SER A 254 -8.00 10.26 21.35
C SER A 254 -7.16 11.41 20.81
N ILE A 255 -7.17 11.54 19.48
CA ILE A 255 -6.59 12.69 18.75
C ILE A 255 -7.69 13.29 17.90
N ALA A 256 -7.99 14.58 18.10
CA ALA A 256 -8.96 15.32 17.31
C ALA A 256 -8.26 16.42 16.52
N ARG A 257 -8.50 16.46 15.22
CA ARG A 257 -8.04 17.59 14.39
C ARG A 257 -8.75 18.86 14.81
N ARG A 258 -8.01 19.94 15.04
CA ARG A 258 -8.61 21.25 15.30
C ARG A 258 -8.95 21.92 13.98
N SER A 259 -10.04 22.72 13.99
CA SER A 259 -10.57 23.36 12.79
C SER A 259 -9.53 24.25 12.09
N LEU A 260 -9.62 24.30 10.77
CA LEU A 260 -8.78 25.08 9.86
C LEU A 260 -8.90 26.61 10.03
N ASP A 261 -9.91 27.08 10.77
CA ASP A 261 -10.14 28.52 11.02
C ASP A 261 -9.15 29.12 12.03
N SER A 262 -8.37 28.30 12.71
CA SER A 262 -7.28 28.77 13.55
C SER A 262 -6.01 28.88 12.71
N SER A 263 -5.31 30.01 12.80
CA SER A 263 -4.03 30.29 12.15
C SER A 263 -2.91 29.28 12.50
N HIS A 264 -3.20 28.28 13.30
CA HIS A 264 -2.28 27.26 13.77
C HIS A 264 -2.90 25.88 13.54
N ASP A 265 -2.27 25.17 12.63
CA ASP A 265 -2.54 23.76 12.36
C ASP A 265 -2.12 22.92 13.56
N SER A 266 -3.09 22.26 14.19
CA SER A 266 -2.88 21.59 15.49
C SER A 266 -3.90 20.48 15.73
N SER A 267 -3.55 19.58 16.65
CA SER A 267 -4.41 18.50 17.13
C SER A 267 -4.64 18.62 18.64
N LEU A 268 -5.85 18.29 19.08
CA LEU A 268 -6.18 18.11 20.48
C LEU A 268 -5.99 16.63 20.84
N VAL A 269 -5.03 16.35 21.69
CA VAL A 269 -4.73 15.02 22.21
C VAL A 269 -5.35 14.89 23.61
N THR A 270 -6.20 13.88 23.81
CA THR A 270 -6.75 13.53 25.12
C THR A 270 -6.03 12.27 25.59
N LEU A 271 -5.43 12.30 26.75
CA LEU A 271 -4.75 11.16 27.37
C LEU A 271 -5.75 10.22 28.08
N LEU A 272 -5.31 9.01 28.41
CA LEU A 272 -6.11 8.03 29.16
C LEU A 272 -6.49 8.53 30.58
N ASP A 273 -5.71 9.44 31.18
CA ASP A 273 -6.00 10.06 32.47
C ASP A 273 -6.95 11.28 32.36
N GLY A 274 -7.43 11.60 31.15
CA GLY A 274 -8.35 12.69 30.88
C GLY A 274 -7.70 14.05 30.64
N ARG A 275 -6.38 14.19 30.73
CA ARG A 275 -5.68 15.44 30.41
C ARG A 275 -5.77 15.71 28.90
N GLU A 276 -5.95 16.97 28.58
CA GLU A 276 -5.98 17.45 27.21
C GLU A 276 -4.74 18.29 26.88
N ILE A 277 -4.12 18.01 25.76
CA ILE A 277 -2.91 18.67 25.29
C ILE A 277 -3.11 19.10 23.84
N VAL A 278 -2.80 20.34 23.52
CA VAL A 278 -2.77 20.83 22.14
C VAL A 278 -1.34 20.68 21.62
N LEU A 279 -1.18 19.87 20.56
CA LEU A 279 0.07 19.69 19.85
C LEU A 279 0.01 20.35 18.47
N SER A 280 1.13 20.93 18.03
CA SER A 280 1.28 21.59 16.73
C SER A 280 2.73 21.47 16.23
N GLY A 281 2.99 21.97 15.02
CA GLY A 281 4.34 22.23 14.53
C GLY A 281 5.15 21.02 14.08
N THR A 282 4.51 19.86 13.97
CA THR A 282 5.08 18.67 13.32
C THR A 282 4.15 18.17 12.23
N ARG A 283 4.67 17.30 11.36
CA ARG A 283 3.88 16.63 10.32
C ARG A 283 2.73 15.83 10.95
N GLU A 284 3.01 15.04 11.98
CA GLU A 284 2.09 14.08 12.56
C GLU A 284 0.80 14.68 13.13
N VAL A 285 0.84 15.93 13.59
CA VAL A 285 -0.30 16.60 14.24
C VAL A 285 -0.85 17.77 13.45
N GLY A 286 -0.35 17.96 12.21
CA GLY A 286 -0.68 19.11 11.36
C GLY A 286 -1.06 18.73 9.92
N GLN A 287 -1.15 19.73 9.04
CA GLN A 287 -1.54 19.57 7.62
C GLN A 287 -0.56 18.70 6.80
N GLY A 288 0.65 18.49 7.31
CA GLY A 288 1.61 17.59 6.72
C GLY A 288 1.32 16.11 6.96
N ASN A 289 0.33 15.76 7.80
CA ASN A 289 -0.04 14.38 8.10
C ASN A 289 -0.50 13.67 6.82
N ARG A 290 0.10 12.53 6.53
CA ARG A 290 -0.13 11.75 5.30
C ARG A 290 -1.44 10.97 5.31
N GLY A 291 -2.21 11.07 6.41
CA GLY A 291 -3.45 10.36 6.64
C GLY A 291 -3.30 9.19 7.60
N VAL A 292 -4.42 8.55 7.86
CA VAL A 292 -4.52 7.44 8.81
C VAL A 292 -4.99 6.21 8.06
N TYR A 293 -4.16 5.15 8.04
CA TYR A 293 -4.63 3.85 7.61
C TYR A 293 -5.49 3.20 8.70
N VAL A 294 -6.57 2.59 8.28
CA VAL A 294 -7.42 1.75 9.11
C VAL A 294 -7.63 0.42 8.40
N ASP A 295 -7.22 -0.67 9.01
CA ASP A 295 -7.54 -2.01 8.52
C ASP A 295 -8.92 -2.40 9.08
N ASP A 296 -9.96 -1.97 8.36
CA ASP A 296 -11.35 -2.19 8.75
C ASP A 296 -11.82 -3.57 8.24
N PRO A 297 -12.37 -4.43 9.11
CA PRO A 297 -12.78 -5.78 8.72
C PRO A 297 -13.87 -5.82 7.65
N ARG A 298 -14.57 -4.72 7.45
CA ARG A 298 -15.62 -4.62 6.43
C ARG A 298 -15.04 -4.42 5.04
N PHE A 299 -14.04 -3.53 4.94
CA PHE A 299 -13.55 -3.00 3.67
C PHE A 299 -12.12 -3.44 3.31
N GLY A 300 -11.38 -4.05 4.22
CA GLY A 300 -9.94 -4.20 4.10
C GLY A 300 -9.24 -2.94 4.58
N ARG A 301 -8.28 -2.40 3.82
CA ARG A 301 -7.57 -1.18 4.19
C ARG A 301 -8.30 0.06 3.66
N VAL A 302 -8.42 1.06 4.49
CA VAL A 302 -8.83 2.40 4.08
C VAL A 302 -7.78 3.43 4.51
N LEU A 303 -7.47 4.37 3.64
CA LEU A 303 -6.68 5.55 3.98
C LEU A 303 -7.62 6.74 4.14
N VAL A 304 -7.80 7.18 5.36
CA VAL A 304 -8.52 8.42 5.66
C VAL A 304 -7.54 9.57 5.54
N SER A 305 -7.74 10.44 4.54
CA SER A 305 -6.89 11.64 4.40
C SER A 305 -7.00 12.52 5.65
N TRP A 306 -5.95 13.28 5.95
CA TRP A 306 -5.98 14.21 7.09
C TRP A 306 -7.17 15.15 7.06
N ASN A 307 -7.55 15.62 5.87
CA ASN A 307 -8.69 16.54 5.71
C ASN A 307 -10.04 15.87 5.96
N ALA A 308 -10.16 14.59 5.73
CA ALA A 308 -11.38 13.84 6.02
C ALA A 308 -11.45 13.37 7.49
N CYS A 309 -10.30 13.22 8.16
CA CYS A 309 -10.22 12.79 9.55
C CYS A 309 -10.70 13.90 10.48
N GLU A 310 -11.70 13.62 11.30
CA GLU A 310 -12.18 14.53 12.35
C GLU A 310 -11.57 14.18 13.72
N ARG A 311 -11.57 12.88 14.04
CA ARG A 311 -11.07 12.37 15.31
C ARG A 311 -10.71 10.90 15.21
N VAL A 312 -9.66 10.51 15.89
CA VAL A 312 -9.35 9.10 16.18
C VAL A 312 -9.56 8.83 17.66
N VAL A 313 -10.30 7.77 17.98
CA VAL A 313 -10.50 7.29 19.35
C VAL A 313 -9.85 5.92 19.44
N PHE A 314 -8.80 5.82 20.24
CA PHE A 314 -8.09 4.55 20.44
C PHE A 314 -8.83 3.63 21.40
N SER A 315 -8.70 2.34 21.16
CA SER A 315 -9.22 1.26 22.01
C SER A 315 -8.14 0.23 22.25
N PRO A 316 -8.26 -0.62 23.29
CA PRO A 316 -7.31 -1.69 23.48
C PRO A 316 -7.20 -2.56 22.23
N GLY A 317 -6.00 -2.63 21.65
CA GLY A 317 -5.71 -3.43 20.47
C GLY A 317 -5.58 -4.91 20.80
N GLY A 318 -6.02 -5.75 19.89
CA GLY A 318 -5.71 -7.17 19.90
C GLY A 318 -4.37 -7.44 19.22
N SER A 319 -4.02 -8.71 19.15
CA SER A 319 -2.79 -9.16 18.50
C SER A 319 -2.83 -9.12 16.98
N GLY A 320 -4.00 -8.96 16.37
CA GLY A 320 -4.19 -9.12 14.93
C GLY A 320 -4.12 -10.59 14.47
N PRO A 321 -4.40 -10.85 13.20
CA PRO A 321 -4.31 -12.18 12.62
C PRO A 321 -2.86 -12.67 12.57
N ALA A 322 -2.68 -13.96 12.84
CA ALA A 322 -1.41 -14.63 12.66
C ALA A 322 -1.18 -14.96 11.17
N TYR A 323 0.07 -15.21 10.79
CA TYR A 323 0.40 -15.59 9.42
C TYR A 323 -0.42 -16.78 8.89
N GLY A 324 -0.70 -17.78 9.74
CA GLY A 324 -1.52 -18.94 9.38
C GLY A 324 -3.01 -18.66 9.20
N ASP A 325 -3.48 -17.50 9.63
CA ASP A 325 -4.90 -17.10 9.48
C ASP A 325 -5.21 -16.55 8.07
N PHE A 326 -4.17 -16.22 7.30
CA PHE A 326 -4.32 -15.79 5.89
C PHE A 326 -4.48 -17.02 4.99
N PRO A 327 -5.63 -17.21 4.36
CA PRO A 327 -5.83 -18.31 3.44
C PRO A 327 -4.94 -18.15 2.19
N PRO A 328 -4.65 -19.24 1.47
CA PRO A 328 -3.76 -19.17 0.29
C PRO A 328 -4.31 -18.29 -0.84
N GLY A 329 -5.58 -17.89 -0.82
CA GLY A 329 -6.19 -17.19 -1.93
C GLY A 329 -6.60 -18.13 -3.07
N GLY A 330 -6.61 -17.60 -4.28
CA GLY A 330 -6.93 -18.33 -5.50
C GLY A 330 -7.36 -17.38 -6.62
N PRO A 331 -7.62 -17.92 -7.81
CA PRO A 331 -7.96 -17.10 -8.95
C PRO A 331 -9.28 -16.37 -8.76
N LEU A 332 -9.36 -15.16 -9.33
CA LEU A 332 -10.59 -14.38 -9.38
C LEU A 332 -11.57 -15.07 -10.35
N THR A 333 -12.76 -15.40 -9.88
CA THR A 333 -13.83 -15.99 -10.68
C THR A 333 -15.14 -15.22 -10.53
N GLY A 334 -16.01 -15.32 -11.54
CA GLY A 334 -17.27 -14.60 -11.49
C GLY A 334 -17.94 -14.44 -12.85
N ARG A 335 -18.74 -13.39 -12.95
CA ARG A 335 -19.52 -13.06 -14.14
C ARG A 335 -19.41 -11.58 -14.48
N VAL A 336 -19.24 -11.28 -15.76
CA VAL A 336 -19.29 -9.94 -16.33
C VAL A 336 -20.59 -9.78 -17.12
N THR A 337 -21.39 -8.77 -16.80
CA THR A 337 -22.54 -8.34 -17.61
C THR A 337 -22.13 -7.08 -18.36
N THR A 338 -22.30 -7.12 -19.68
CA THR A 338 -22.00 -5.96 -20.51
C THR A 338 -23.23 -5.08 -20.71
N ARG A 339 -23.03 -3.81 -21.04
CA ARG A 339 -24.10 -2.85 -21.38
C ARG A 339 -25.00 -3.32 -22.54
N ALA A 340 -24.50 -4.22 -23.40
CA ALA A 340 -25.29 -4.88 -24.45
C ALA A 340 -26.09 -6.10 -23.92
N GLY A 341 -26.09 -6.35 -22.62
CA GLY A 341 -26.82 -7.46 -21.97
C GLY A 341 -26.17 -8.83 -22.11
N ARG A 342 -24.94 -8.91 -22.63
CA ARG A 342 -24.19 -10.18 -22.69
C ARG A 342 -23.72 -10.55 -21.28
N ARG A 343 -23.76 -11.85 -20.95
CA ARG A 343 -23.29 -12.40 -19.68
C ARG A 343 -22.19 -13.42 -19.94
N LEU A 344 -21.03 -13.17 -19.38
CA LEU A 344 -19.83 -13.98 -19.55
C LEU A 344 -19.37 -14.43 -18.17
N ALA A 345 -19.13 -15.72 -17.98
CA ALA A 345 -18.70 -16.28 -16.69
C ALA A 345 -17.46 -17.14 -16.84
N GLY A 346 -16.59 -17.11 -15.84
CA GLY A 346 -15.35 -17.88 -15.84
C GLY A 346 -14.32 -17.29 -14.89
N ARG A 347 -13.04 -17.63 -15.10
CA ARG A 347 -11.93 -16.97 -14.43
C ARG A 347 -11.73 -15.58 -15.04
N LEU A 348 -11.57 -14.61 -14.19
CA LEU A 348 -11.48 -13.20 -14.56
C LEU A 348 -10.05 -12.67 -14.40
N VAL A 349 -9.70 -11.72 -15.25
CA VAL A 349 -8.61 -10.78 -15.01
C VAL A 349 -9.23 -9.39 -15.10
N TYR A 350 -9.21 -8.68 -13.99
CA TYR A 350 -9.77 -7.34 -13.86
C TYR A 350 -8.69 -6.32 -14.24
N ASP A 351 -9.06 -5.26 -14.92
CA ASP A 351 -8.17 -4.18 -15.40
C ASP A 351 -6.93 -4.66 -16.17
N LEU A 352 -6.97 -5.87 -16.76
CA LEU A 352 -5.84 -6.59 -17.34
C LEU A 352 -4.66 -6.78 -16.35
N ASP A 353 -4.92 -6.80 -15.08
CA ASP A 353 -3.92 -6.81 -14.03
C ASP A 353 -4.26 -7.78 -12.90
N GLU A 354 -5.37 -7.60 -12.21
CA GLU A 354 -5.73 -8.38 -11.05
C GLU A 354 -6.39 -9.69 -11.46
N SER A 355 -5.84 -10.79 -10.98
CA SER A 355 -6.27 -12.15 -11.30
C SER A 355 -6.50 -13.04 -10.08
N GLU A 356 -6.15 -12.54 -8.88
CA GLU A 356 -6.22 -13.25 -7.61
C GLU A 356 -7.20 -12.56 -6.65
N VAL A 357 -7.91 -13.34 -5.83
CA VAL A 357 -8.85 -12.79 -4.83
C VAL A 357 -8.16 -11.99 -3.72
N THR A 358 -6.84 -12.13 -3.58
CA THR A 358 -6.01 -11.40 -2.63
C THR A 358 -5.54 -10.04 -3.14
N GLU A 359 -5.62 -9.81 -4.45
CA GLU A 359 -5.37 -8.50 -5.05
C GLU A 359 -6.52 -7.54 -4.72
N THR A 360 -6.36 -6.25 -4.95
CA THR A 360 -7.23 -5.22 -4.40
C THR A 360 -7.90 -4.37 -5.45
N LEU A 361 -9.12 -3.94 -5.14
CA LEU A 361 -9.84 -2.89 -5.83
C LEU A 361 -9.53 -1.56 -5.15
N ASP A 362 -8.85 -0.67 -5.85
CA ASP A 362 -8.41 0.62 -5.34
C ASP A 362 -9.24 1.76 -5.93
N ALA A 363 -10.01 2.44 -5.07
CA ALA A 363 -10.82 3.57 -5.49
C ALA A 363 -11.08 4.56 -4.35
N PRO A 364 -11.15 5.88 -4.65
CA PRO A 364 -11.46 6.89 -3.65
C PRO A 364 -12.96 7.08 -3.44
N SER A 365 -13.30 7.65 -2.29
CA SER A 365 -14.58 8.28 -2.02
C SER A 365 -14.42 9.42 -1.02
N GLN A 366 -14.59 10.67 -1.48
CA GLN A 366 -14.70 11.87 -0.63
C GLN A 366 -13.56 12.01 0.43
N GLY A 367 -12.32 11.80 0.01
CA GLY A 367 -11.14 11.94 0.89
C GLY A 367 -10.77 10.67 1.68
N VAL A 368 -11.44 9.56 1.39
CA VAL A 368 -11.08 8.22 1.84
C VAL A 368 -10.68 7.40 0.63
N ASN A 369 -9.52 6.78 0.65
CA ASN A 369 -9.09 5.83 -0.37
C ASN A 369 -9.31 4.42 0.16
N TYR A 370 -10.03 3.61 -0.62
CA TYR A 370 -10.32 2.23 -0.30
C TYR A 370 -9.37 1.31 -1.06
N THR A 371 -8.85 0.32 -0.37
CA THR A 371 -8.04 -0.78 -0.90
C THR A 371 -8.73 -2.07 -0.47
N ILE A 372 -9.70 -2.51 -1.28
CA ILE A 372 -10.62 -3.61 -0.94
C ILE A 372 -10.13 -4.90 -1.59
N PRO A 373 -9.71 -5.91 -0.84
CA PRO A 373 -9.41 -7.21 -1.42
C PRO A 373 -10.58 -7.76 -2.24
N PHE A 374 -10.33 -8.22 -3.47
CA PHE A 374 -11.38 -8.76 -4.35
C PHE A 374 -12.17 -9.91 -3.70
N GLY A 375 -11.53 -10.68 -2.82
CA GLY A 375 -12.24 -11.72 -2.04
C GLY A 375 -13.32 -11.21 -1.10
N LEU A 376 -13.40 -9.91 -0.81
CA LEU A 376 -14.50 -9.28 -0.06
C LEU A 376 -15.60 -8.74 -0.97
N VAL A 377 -15.32 -8.53 -2.26
CA VAL A 377 -16.25 -7.92 -3.21
C VAL A 377 -17.21 -8.95 -3.77
N ALA A 378 -18.51 -8.71 -3.65
CA ALA A 378 -19.55 -9.55 -4.26
C ALA A 378 -19.99 -9.02 -5.63
N SER A 379 -20.10 -7.69 -5.77
CA SER A 379 -20.44 -7.10 -7.07
C SER A 379 -19.97 -5.65 -7.19
N ILE A 380 -19.71 -5.24 -8.43
CA ILE A 380 -19.41 -3.88 -8.85
C ILE A 380 -20.41 -3.50 -9.92
N VAL A 381 -21.18 -2.45 -9.70
CA VAL A 381 -22.16 -1.91 -10.67
C VAL A 381 -21.71 -0.52 -11.09
N LEU A 382 -21.44 -0.36 -12.37
CA LEU A 382 -20.97 0.91 -12.93
C LEU A 382 -22.16 1.82 -13.30
N PRO A 383 -22.02 3.15 -13.17
CA PRO A 383 -23.07 4.09 -13.56
C PRO A 383 -23.41 4.00 -15.05
N GLY A 384 -24.64 4.29 -15.39
CA GLY A 384 -25.05 4.38 -16.79
C GLY A 384 -24.37 5.55 -17.51
N PRO A 385 -24.19 5.49 -18.86
CA PRO A 385 -23.55 6.55 -19.61
C PRO A 385 -24.36 7.86 -19.60
N GLU A 386 -25.64 7.80 -19.29
CA GLU A 386 -26.57 8.94 -19.24
C GLU A 386 -26.66 9.60 -17.85
N GLU A 387 -26.07 9.00 -16.82
CA GLU A 387 -26.07 9.56 -15.46
C GLU A 387 -25.16 10.78 -15.39
N ARG A 388 -25.77 11.98 -15.41
CA ARG A 388 -25.07 13.26 -15.31
C ARG A 388 -24.77 13.56 -13.85
N GLY A 389 -23.51 13.68 -13.48
CA GLY A 389 -23.07 14.04 -12.13
C GLY A 389 -21.74 13.37 -11.78
N ALA A 390 -21.32 13.44 -10.53
CA ALA A 390 -20.18 12.69 -10.03
C ALA A 390 -20.50 11.19 -10.17
N GLN A 391 -19.90 10.56 -11.18
CA GLN A 391 -20.12 9.14 -11.45
C GLN A 391 -19.55 8.33 -10.30
N ARG A 392 -20.37 7.50 -9.70
CA ARG A 392 -20.00 6.58 -8.62
C ARG A 392 -20.41 5.16 -8.98
N ALA A 393 -19.49 4.24 -8.80
CA ALA A 393 -19.78 2.82 -8.86
C ALA A 393 -20.33 2.37 -7.51
N ARG A 394 -21.29 1.46 -7.54
CA ARG A 394 -21.77 0.78 -6.34
C ARG A 394 -21.03 -0.54 -6.19
N VAL A 395 -20.28 -0.66 -5.11
CA VAL A 395 -19.59 -1.88 -4.73
C VAL A 395 -20.32 -2.52 -3.56
N THR A 396 -20.78 -3.75 -3.75
CA THR A 396 -21.43 -4.56 -2.71
C THR A 396 -20.45 -5.62 -2.24
N LEU A 397 -20.28 -5.74 -0.95
CA LEU A 397 -19.39 -6.73 -0.35
C LEU A 397 -20.13 -8.04 -0.04
N HIS A 398 -19.39 -9.14 0.08
CA HIS A 398 -19.97 -10.43 0.49
C HIS A 398 -20.60 -10.42 1.89
N SER A 399 -20.32 -9.41 2.70
CA SER A 399 -21.00 -9.14 3.98
C SER A 399 -22.43 -8.58 3.79
N GLY A 400 -22.76 -8.09 2.60
CA GLY A 400 -23.97 -7.35 2.28
C GLY A 400 -23.84 -5.82 2.44
N GLU A 401 -22.69 -5.33 2.85
CA GLU A 401 -22.40 -3.91 2.95
C GLU A 401 -22.21 -3.30 1.57
N GLU A 402 -22.70 -2.07 1.38
CA GLU A 402 -22.55 -1.33 0.12
C GLU A 402 -21.72 -0.07 0.32
N VAL A 403 -20.83 0.21 -0.62
CA VAL A 403 -20.06 1.45 -0.66
C VAL A 403 -20.17 2.10 -2.03
N GLN A 404 -20.28 3.44 -2.04
CA GLN A 404 -20.32 4.24 -3.26
C GLN A 404 -18.92 4.82 -3.52
N LEU A 405 -18.22 4.28 -4.50
CA LEU A 405 -16.87 4.69 -4.85
C LEU A 405 -16.87 5.58 -6.10
N GLU A 406 -15.96 6.53 -6.17
CA GLU A 406 -15.80 7.39 -7.35
C GLU A 406 -15.26 6.55 -8.52
N CYS A 407 -15.68 6.88 -9.74
CA CYS A 407 -15.14 6.26 -10.95
C CYS A 407 -13.73 6.80 -11.22
N ALA A 408 -12.81 6.47 -10.33
CA ALA A 408 -11.39 6.79 -10.34
C ALA A 408 -10.60 5.56 -9.84
N GLY A 409 -9.27 5.56 -10.00
CA GLY A 409 -8.49 4.35 -9.75
C GLY A 409 -8.97 3.21 -10.65
N ASP A 410 -9.14 2.02 -10.09
CA ASP A 410 -9.54 0.82 -10.85
C ASP A 410 -10.98 0.85 -11.37
N LEU A 411 -11.78 1.81 -10.90
CA LEU A 411 -13.14 2.08 -11.40
C LEU A 411 -13.17 3.20 -12.45
N GLY A 412 -12.02 3.80 -12.74
CA GLY A 412 -11.90 4.95 -13.63
C GLY A 412 -11.82 4.60 -15.11
N ALA A 413 -11.76 5.65 -15.93
CA ALA A 413 -11.62 5.53 -17.39
C ALA A 413 -10.26 4.93 -17.81
N GLY A 414 -9.27 4.91 -16.90
CA GLY A 414 -7.96 4.29 -17.12
C GLY A 414 -7.97 2.77 -17.03
N ASN A 415 -9.08 2.16 -16.55
CA ASN A 415 -9.21 0.71 -16.49
C ASN A 415 -9.10 0.09 -17.88
N ALA A 416 -8.20 -0.87 -18.04
CA ALA A 416 -7.84 -1.48 -19.31
C ALA A 416 -8.84 -2.54 -19.80
N GLY A 417 -9.92 -2.78 -19.06
CA GLY A 417 -10.94 -3.78 -19.38
C GLY A 417 -10.68 -5.12 -18.71
N MET A 418 -11.41 -6.13 -19.16
CA MET A 418 -11.43 -7.44 -18.50
C MET A 418 -11.16 -8.57 -19.48
N LEU A 419 -10.47 -9.61 -19.01
CA LEU A 419 -10.41 -10.90 -19.68
C LEU A 419 -11.28 -11.90 -18.94
N ILE A 420 -12.04 -12.68 -19.69
CA ILE A 420 -12.90 -13.73 -19.16
C ILE A 420 -12.47 -15.06 -19.79
N PHE A 421 -11.91 -15.97 -18.99
CA PHE A 421 -11.52 -17.31 -19.39
C PHE A 421 -12.72 -18.25 -19.21
N ILE A 422 -13.44 -18.45 -20.30
CA ILE A 422 -14.67 -19.28 -20.33
C ILE A 422 -14.28 -20.72 -20.53
N ASP A 423 -14.84 -21.63 -19.71
CA ASP A 423 -14.57 -23.08 -19.82
C ASP A 423 -14.85 -23.60 -21.23
N GLY A 424 -13.94 -24.42 -21.70
CA GLY A 424 -14.01 -25.02 -23.04
C GLY A 424 -13.58 -24.11 -24.19
N ARG A 425 -13.19 -22.85 -23.92
CA ARG A 425 -12.61 -21.94 -24.92
C ARG A 425 -11.09 -21.90 -24.83
N GLN A 426 -10.41 -21.91 -25.98
CA GLN A 426 -8.94 -21.83 -26.02
C GLN A 426 -8.38 -20.43 -25.68
N ARG A 427 -9.15 -19.40 -25.92
CA ARG A 427 -8.76 -18.00 -25.67
C ARG A 427 -9.79 -17.31 -24.80
N PRO A 428 -9.35 -16.42 -23.90
CA PRO A 428 -10.28 -15.59 -23.14
C PRO A 428 -11.01 -14.62 -24.07
N GLU A 429 -12.14 -14.14 -23.59
CA GLU A 429 -12.87 -13.06 -24.21
C GLU A 429 -12.48 -11.74 -23.52
N TYR A 430 -12.13 -10.74 -24.33
CA TYR A 430 -11.83 -9.40 -23.85
C TYR A 430 -13.09 -8.53 -23.91
N VAL A 431 -13.37 -7.84 -22.81
CA VAL A 431 -14.43 -6.84 -22.67
C VAL A 431 -13.81 -5.51 -22.32
N PRO A 432 -13.88 -4.49 -23.20
CA PRO A 432 -13.45 -3.14 -22.87
C PRO A 432 -14.18 -2.60 -21.64
N TRP A 433 -13.52 -1.82 -20.79
CA TRP A 433 -14.12 -1.29 -19.57
C TRP A 433 -15.39 -0.46 -19.84
N ALA A 434 -15.41 0.33 -20.90
CA ALA A 434 -16.57 1.11 -21.31
C ALA A 434 -17.82 0.27 -21.59
N ASP A 435 -17.63 -1.01 -21.96
CA ASP A 435 -18.72 -1.94 -22.26
C ASP A 435 -19.19 -2.71 -21.01
N VAL A 436 -18.48 -2.62 -19.89
CA VAL A 436 -18.86 -3.28 -18.64
C VAL A 436 -20.00 -2.51 -17.97
N GLU A 437 -21.04 -3.23 -17.57
CA GLU A 437 -22.16 -2.73 -16.76
C GLU A 437 -22.04 -3.21 -15.31
N GLN A 438 -21.77 -4.51 -15.14
CA GLN A 438 -21.68 -5.14 -13.83
C GLN A 438 -20.66 -6.28 -13.82
N VAL A 439 -19.95 -6.38 -12.72
CA VAL A 439 -19.09 -7.52 -12.39
C VAL A 439 -19.63 -8.17 -11.13
N ASP A 440 -19.96 -9.47 -11.18
CA ASP A 440 -20.32 -10.28 -10.02
C ASP A 440 -19.17 -11.24 -9.73
N LEU A 441 -18.67 -11.26 -8.51
CA LEU A 441 -17.56 -12.09 -8.09
C LEU A 441 -18.04 -13.24 -7.23
N ASP A 442 -17.47 -14.42 -7.45
CA ASP A 442 -17.77 -15.59 -6.65
C ASP A 442 -17.12 -15.45 -5.26
N ARG A 443 -17.82 -15.93 -4.23
CA ARG A 443 -17.28 -15.95 -2.88
C ARG A 443 -16.14 -16.97 -2.81
N PRO A 444 -14.92 -16.57 -2.38
CA PRO A 444 -13.82 -17.51 -2.23
C PRO A 444 -14.13 -18.55 -1.14
N PRO A 445 -13.58 -19.77 -1.25
CA PRO A 445 -13.83 -20.87 -0.30
C PRO A 445 -13.41 -20.54 1.14
N ALA A 446 -12.34 -19.79 1.30
CA ALA A 446 -11.87 -19.28 2.57
C ALA A 446 -11.91 -17.76 2.55
N MET A 447 -12.64 -17.19 3.51
CA MET A 447 -12.70 -15.74 3.68
C MET A 447 -11.52 -15.26 4.52
N TYR A 448 -11.15 -13.99 4.32
CA TYR A 448 -10.20 -13.30 5.17
C TYR A 448 -10.54 -13.48 6.64
N PRO A 449 -9.53 -13.61 7.52
CA PRO A 449 -9.78 -13.73 8.93
C PRO A 449 -10.55 -12.51 9.40
N PRO A 450 -11.60 -12.68 10.22
CA PRO A 450 -12.26 -11.55 10.82
C PRO A 450 -11.25 -10.82 11.70
N LEU A 451 -11.09 -9.51 11.50
CA LEU A 451 -10.23 -8.65 12.32
C LEU A 451 -10.71 -8.51 13.79
N GLY A 452 -11.86 -9.06 14.10
CA GLY A 452 -12.35 -9.18 15.48
C GLY A 452 -11.69 -10.37 16.18
N GLY A 453 -10.91 -10.11 17.22
CA GLY A 453 -10.29 -11.16 18.03
C GLY A 453 -11.32 -12.24 18.39
N ARG A 454 -10.90 -13.51 18.32
CA ARG A 454 -11.68 -14.65 18.85
C ARG A 454 -12.19 -14.26 20.24
N LYS A 455 -13.50 -14.16 20.39
CA LYS A 455 -14.09 -14.20 21.72
C LYS A 455 -13.57 -15.48 22.38
N ILE A 456 -12.69 -15.36 23.34
CA ILE A 456 -12.32 -16.46 24.20
C ILE A 456 -13.60 -16.81 24.94
N THR A 457 -14.35 -17.76 24.43
CA THR A 457 -15.43 -18.40 25.16
C THR A 457 -14.73 -19.14 26.31
N GLY A 458 -14.82 -18.53 27.49
CA GLY A 458 -14.30 -19.12 28.73
C GLY A 458 -14.87 -20.52 28.88
N ALA A 459 -13.98 -21.49 29.00
CA ALA A 459 -14.32 -22.78 29.51
C ALA A 459 -14.77 -22.58 30.97
N ARG A 460 -15.96 -23.04 31.27
CA ARG A 460 -16.44 -23.27 32.63
C ARG A 460 -15.72 -24.50 33.21
#